data_77e84030f5617d0d746c5106bfbf0506
#
_entry.id   77e84030f5617d0d746c5106bfbf0506
#
_cell.length_a   1.000
_cell.length_b   1.000
_cell.length_c   1.000
_cell.angle_alpha   90.00
_cell.angle_beta   90.00
_cell.angle_gamma   90.00
#
_symmetry.space_group_name_H-M   'P 1'
#
loop_
_entity.id
_entity.type
_entity.pdbx_description
1 polymer ?
#
loop_
_entity_poly.entity_id
_entity_poly.type
_entity_poly.pdbx_seq_one_letter_code
_entity_poly.pdbx_strand_id
1 'polypeptide(L)'
;MTPRYEAPSRTIAGTDADLLDQLRYADGRPYGFYKNAIGAWDYGDFTLAIDHVQADPYAPPSSLRAYATPEAMGLPEAALASSDARLAAADFIARSFDEAIRARDTRDVSIARAGALILQRSYATVLPDRVEVRFQVKLPARGRTILGKSAARLFDVDVPNIVMDCFDFVSEDPGTTRKRSRLLGHIAAYEDYCALQGILEERGWVSFVADEALLARRSGVSEMPLTGDGVVAFGAPESLRATVTLPHAGEVSGMAIPPGLTLIVGGGYHGKSTLLEAIAQGVYAHIPGDGRELVATDPTATKVRAADGRAVTGVDISPFITHLPGGADTTSFSTENASGSTSQAASVIESLELGARTLLIDEDTSATNLLIRDTRMRDLVAAEKEPITPLVDRVTSLTEAGVSLIMVVGGSGAFLDAADRVLMMDNYRCLDVTARAREVVADLPRPRTDAPTSWEAAPRVPAAKARVDRPRTKASGTSVLTIDRSTVDISDVAAVVDPGQAEAIAWCVRGVLEEMAGKQSMPELMAKLGRRLASEGLDAVCKFGARSYPAFLARPRLIDVGAAINRYRGLSLREPRGEVSES
;
A
#
# COMPACT_ATOMS: atom_id res chain seq x y z
N MET A 1 -2.64 8.28 20.81
CA MET A 1 -3.87 7.71 21.43
C MET A 1 -4.08 6.34 20.81
N THR A 2 -3.95 5.28 21.60
CA THR A 2 -4.18 3.89 21.16
C THR A 2 -5.65 3.75 20.74
N PRO A 3 -5.96 3.20 19.55
CA PRO A 3 -7.34 3.02 19.16
C PRO A 3 -8.03 2.07 20.16
N ARG A 4 -9.10 2.53 20.79
CA ARG A 4 -9.96 1.65 21.57
C ARG A 4 -10.78 0.81 20.58
N TYR A 5 -10.27 -0.35 20.25
CA TYR A 5 -11.04 -1.41 19.64
C TYR A 5 -11.88 -2.07 20.74
N GLU A 6 -13.15 -1.79 20.75
CA GLU A 6 -14.12 -2.64 21.46
C GLU A 6 -14.58 -3.72 20.48
N ALA A 7 -13.81 -4.81 20.40
CA ALA A 7 -14.39 -6.05 19.90
C ALA A 7 -15.61 -6.37 20.78
N PRO A 8 -16.76 -6.79 20.21
CA PRO A 8 -17.86 -7.23 21.04
C PRO A 8 -17.34 -8.33 21.96
N SER A 9 -17.20 -8.02 23.26
CA SER A 9 -16.89 -9.01 24.28
C SER A 9 -18.07 -9.96 24.33
N ARG A 10 -17.95 -11.12 23.67
CA ARG A 10 -18.93 -12.16 23.85
C ARG A 10 -18.72 -12.78 25.22
N THR A 11 -19.77 -12.89 25.98
CA THR A 11 -19.78 -13.68 27.22
C THR A 11 -19.31 -15.09 26.88
N ILE A 12 -18.41 -15.66 27.67
CA ILE A 12 -17.95 -17.05 27.51
C ILE A 12 -19.19 -17.95 27.56
N ALA A 13 -19.39 -18.73 26.50
CA ALA A 13 -20.54 -19.61 26.34
C ALA A 13 -20.32 -20.98 27.03
N GLY A 14 -19.05 -21.37 27.17
CA GLY A 14 -18.64 -22.65 27.78
C GLY A 14 -17.15 -22.90 27.53
N THR A 15 -16.73 -24.13 27.82
CA THR A 15 -15.37 -24.63 27.58
C THR A 15 -15.24 -25.22 26.18
N ASP A 16 -14.00 -25.56 25.79
CA ASP A 16 -13.70 -26.37 24.60
C ASP A 16 -14.51 -27.69 24.59
N ALA A 17 -14.59 -28.39 25.72
CA ALA A 17 -15.36 -29.64 25.85
C ALA A 17 -16.85 -29.42 25.52
N ASP A 18 -17.44 -28.32 25.99
CA ASP A 18 -18.85 -27.99 25.70
C ASP A 18 -19.06 -27.73 24.20
N LEU A 19 -18.11 -27.06 23.54
CA LEU A 19 -18.14 -26.83 22.08
C LEU A 19 -18.04 -28.17 21.33
N LEU A 20 -17.11 -29.05 21.72
CA LEU A 20 -16.91 -30.34 21.06
C LEU A 20 -18.13 -31.23 21.18
N ASP A 21 -18.79 -31.26 22.34
CA ASP A 21 -20.01 -32.01 22.54
C ASP A 21 -21.17 -31.45 21.72
N GLN A 22 -21.28 -30.15 21.63
CA GLN A 22 -22.25 -29.47 20.77
C GLN A 22 -22.04 -29.79 19.29
N LEU A 23 -20.79 -29.82 18.82
CA LEU A 23 -20.45 -30.19 17.44
C LEU A 23 -20.74 -31.67 17.16
N ARG A 24 -20.43 -32.57 18.09
CA ARG A 24 -20.78 -34.01 18.00
C ARG A 24 -22.30 -34.21 17.94
N TYR A 25 -23.05 -33.46 18.75
CA TYR A 25 -24.52 -33.50 18.76
C TYR A 25 -25.13 -32.98 17.44
N ALA A 26 -24.42 -32.09 16.73
CA ALA A 26 -24.83 -31.56 15.43
C ALA A 26 -24.66 -32.55 14.28
N ASP A 27 -24.00 -33.72 14.48
CA ASP A 27 -23.74 -34.69 13.41
C ASP A 27 -25.05 -35.16 12.72
N GLY A 28 -25.05 -35.17 11.40
CA GLY A 28 -26.21 -35.56 10.60
C GLY A 28 -27.34 -34.52 10.50
N ARG A 29 -27.25 -33.38 11.20
CA ARG A 29 -28.24 -32.29 11.16
C ARG A 29 -28.05 -31.36 9.95
N PRO A 30 -29.10 -30.58 9.59
CA PRO A 30 -28.98 -29.55 8.55
C PRO A 30 -27.90 -28.54 8.87
N TYR A 31 -27.18 -28.04 7.84
CA TYR A 31 -26.01 -27.16 7.97
C TYR A 31 -26.23 -25.94 8.86
N GLY A 32 -27.42 -25.33 8.79
CA GLY A 32 -27.76 -24.15 9.61
C GLY A 32 -27.68 -24.37 11.11
N PHE A 33 -27.63 -25.63 11.58
CA PHE A 33 -27.51 -25.96 13.01
C PHE A 33 -26.14 -25.59 13.60
N TYR A 34 -25.10 -25.44 12.76
CA TYR A 34 -23.81 -24.88 13.17
C TYR A 34 -23.89 -23.48 13.81
N LYS A 35 -24.95 -22.72 13.54
CA LYS A 35 -25.17 -21.41 14.18
C LYS A 35 -25.24 -21.48 15.70
N ASN A 36 -25.56 -22.63 16.26
CA ASN A 36 -25.55 -22.81 17.71
C ASN A 36 -24.14 -22.74 18.32
N ALA A 37 -23.09 -23.01 17.52
CA ALA A 37 -21.71 -22.88 17.96
C ALA A 37 -21.21 -21.43 18.04
N ILE A 38 -22.01 -20.43 17.60
CA ILE A 38 -21.66 -19.00 17.70
C ILE A 38 -21.55 -18.62 19.18
N GLY A 39 -20.35 -18.19 19.61
CA GLY A 39 -20.05 -17.84 21.00
C GLY A 39 -18.57 -17.68 21.22
N ALA A 40 -18.17 -17.50 22.48
CA ALA A 40 -16.78 -17.54 22.93
C ALA A 40 -16.56 -18.76 23.80
N TRP A 41 -15.50 -19.50 23.56
CA TRP A 41 -15.20 -20.80 24.15
C TRP A 41 -13.82 -20.74 24.82
N ASP A 42 -13.76 -21.16 26.08
CA ASP A 42 -12.53 -21.17 26.87
C ASP A 42 -11.72 -22.44 26.57
N TYR A 43 -10.53 -22.28 26.05
CA TYR A 43 -9.53 -23.35 25.80
C TYR A 43 -8.43 -23.39 26.83
N GLY A 44 -8.54 -22.64 27.93
CA GLY A 44 -7.53 -22.50 28.98
C GLY A 44 -6.46 -21.48 28.62
N ASP A 45 -5.58 -21.78 27.67
CA ASP A 45 -4.49 -20.88 27.26
C ASP A 45 -4.94 -19.73 26.37
N PHE A 46 -6.10 -19.87 25.72
CA PHE A 46 -6.70 -18.84 24.86
C PHE A 46 -8.22 -18.96 24.82
N THR A 47 -8.88 -17.93 24.38
CA THR A 47 -10.31 -17.95 24.07
C THR A 47 -10.52 -18.01 22.55
N LEU A 48 -11.38 -18.93 22.11
CA LEU A 48 -11.84 -19.04 20.72
C LEU A 48 -13.23 -18.43 20.57
N ALA A 49 -13.38 -17.38 19.76
CA ALA A 49 -14.69 -16.81 19.42
C ALA A 49 -15.11 -17.23 18.00
N ILE A 50 -16.29 -17.81 17.88
CA ILE A 50 -16.96 -18.06 16.60
C ILE A 50 -17.91 -16.90 16.37
N ASP A 51 -17.52 -15.95 15.52
CA ASP A 51 -18.27 -14.71 15.31
C ASP A 51 -19.38 -14.86 14.29
N HIS A 52 -19.11 -15.62 13.24
CA HIS A 52 -20.03 -15.83 12.14
C HIS A 52 -19.88 -17.26 11.59
N VAL A 53 -21.00 -17.92 11.40
CA VAL A 53 -21.08 -19.22 10.73
C VAL A 53 -21.58 -19.03 9.31
N GLN A 54 -20.87 -19.60 8.33
CA GLN A 54 -21.26 -19.58 6.93
C GLN A 54 -22.69 -20.12 6.74
N ALA A 55 -23.44 -19.52 5.80
CA ALA A 55 -24.87 -19.84 5.62
C ALA A 55 -25.12 -21.26 5.10
N ASP A 56 -24.21 -21.75 4.25
CA ASP A 56 -24.20 -23.11 3.68
C ASP A 56 -22.75 -23.48 3.27
N PRO A 57 -22.45 -24.75 2.94
CA PRO A 57 -21.10 -25.21 2.62
C PRO A 57 -20.43 -24.54 1.43
N TYR A 58 -21.17 -23.82 0.61
CA TYR A 58 -20.67 -23.11 -0.59
C TYR A 58 -20.53 -21.61 -0.37
N ALA A 59 -21.01 -21.09 0.76
CA ALA A 59 -20.83 -19.72 1.16
C ALA A 59 -19.38 -19.43 1.59
N PRO A 60 -18.96 -18.15 1.66
CA PRO A 60 -17.67 -17.78 2.26
C PRO A 60 -17.50 -18.41 3.65
N PRO A 61 -16.27 -18.81 4.03
CA PRO A 61 -16.00 -19.52 5.29
C PRO A 61 -16.48 -18.76 6.53
N SER A 62 -16.65 -19.49 7.63
CA SER A 62 -16.98 -18.93 8.94
C SER A 62 -15.85 -18.08 9.48
N SER A 63 -16.19 -16.99 10.19
CA SER A 63 -15.20 -16.06 10.77
C SER A 63 -15.02 -16.36 12.24
N LEU A 64 -13.75 -16.54 12.64
CA LEU A 64 -13.34 -16.86 14.00
C LEU A 64 -12.25 -15.90 14.48
N ARG A 65 -12.11 -15.81 15.80
CA ARG A 65 -11.02 -15.12 16.49
C ARG A 65 -10.46 -16.01 17.59
N ALA A 66 -9.12 -16.06 17.66
CA ALA A 66 -8.43 -16.54 18.83
C ALA A 66 -7.77 -15.36 19.54
N TYR A 67 -7.87 -15.32 20.86
CA TYR A 67 -7.24 -14.26 21.64
C TYR A 67 -6.80 -14.73 23.02
N ALA A 68 -5.70 -14.13 23.50
CA ALA A 68 -5.15 -14.36 24.81
C ALA A 68 -4.54 -13.07 25.38
N THR A 69 -4.16 -13.05 26.65
CA THR A 69 -3.37 -11.95 27.20
C THR A 69 -1.90 -12.11 26.81
N PRO A 70 -1.14 -11.00 26.68
CA PRO A 70 0.30 -11.08 26.41
C PRO A 70 1.06 -11.92 27.44
N GLU A 71 0.64 -11.86 28.71
CA GLU A 71 1.25 -12.62 29.80
C GLU A 71 1.03 -14.12 29.62
N ALA A 72 -0.19 -14.57 29.31
CA ALA A 72 -0.50 -15.96 29.06
C ALA A 72 0.30 -16.53 27.88
N MET A 73 0.55 -15.71 26.86
CA MET A 73 1.38 -16.07 25.72
C MET A 73 2.88 -16.05 26.01
N GLY A 74 3.34 -15.41 27.10
CA GLY A 74 4.76 -15.11 27.32
C GLY A 74 5.36 -14.19 26.28
N LEU A 75 4.53 -13.26 25.73
CA LEU A 75 4.97 -12.32 24.70
C LEU A 75 6.07 -11.42 25.26
N PRO A 76 7.23 -11.24 24.59
CA PRO A 76 8.29 -10.36 25.06
C PRO A 76 7.80 -8.93 25.32
N GLU A 77 8.24 -8.30 26.42
CA GLU A 77 7.88 -6.91 26.76
C GLU A 77 8.20 -5.92 25.64
N ALA A 78 9.29 -6.16 24.90
CA ALA A 78 9.64 -5.36 23.73
C ALA A 78 8.50 -5.27 22.69
N ALA A 79 7.68 -6.32 22.56
CA ALA A 79 6.53 -6.33 21.64
C ALA A 79 5.40 -5.39 22.07
N LEU A 80 5.40 -4.91 23.31
CA LEU A 80 4.40 -4.02 23.91
C LEU A 80 4.91 -2.59 24.10
N ALA A 81 6.24 -2.37 23.96
CA ALA A 81 6.94 -1.15 24.37
C ALA A 81 6.43 0.13 23.67
N SER A 82 6.06 0.04 22.42
CA SER A 82 5.60 1.18 21.61
C SER A 82 4.40 0.81 20.74
N SER A 83 3.78 1.80 20.08
CA SER A 83 2.77 1.54 19.04
C SER A 83 3.36 0.81 17.84
N ASP A 84 4.61 1.13 17.51
CA ASP A 84 5.33 0.57 16.37
C ASP A 84 5.75 -0.87 16.64
N ALA A 85 6.26 -1.15 17.84
CA ALA A 85 6.53 -2.52 18.30
C ALA A 85 5.28 -3.39 18.25
N ARG A 86 4.12 -2.88 18.73
CA ARG A 86 2.85 -3.62 18.68
C ARG A 86 2.36 -3.87 17.27
N LEU A 87 2.54 -2.91 16.35
CA LEU A 87 2.20 -3.10 14.93
C LEU A 87 3.06 -4.20 14.30
N ALA A 88 4.37 -4.11 14.49
CA ALA A 88 5.31 -5.11 13.98
C ALA A 88 5.02 -6.50 14.56
N ALA A 89 4.78 -6.59 15.87
CA ALA A 89 4.40 -7.84 16.53
C ALA A 89 3.09 -8.42 15.97
N ALA A 90 2.09 -7.58 15.68
CA ALA A 90 0.83 -8.02 15.08
C ALA A 90 1.05 -8.58 13.65
N ASP A 91 1.86 -7.90 12.82
CA ASP A 91 2.21 -8.41 11.49
C ASP A 91 2.99 -9.73 11.57
N PHE A 92 3.91 -9.87 12.53
CA PHE A 92 4.63 -11.12 12.78
C PHE A 92 3.69 -12.25 13.20
N ILE A 93 2.74 -12.00 14.10
CA ILE A 93 1.74 -12.97 14.57
C ILE A 93 0.85 -13.43 13.40
N ALA A 94 0.41 -12.51 12.53
CA ALA A 94 -0.34 -12.87 11.31
C ALA A 94 0.44 -13.85 10.42
N ARG A 95 1.75 -13.62 10.25
CA ARG A 95 2.65 -14.51 9.48
C ARG A 95 2.86 -15.84 10.15
N SER A 96 3.07 -15.83 11.47
CA SER A 96 3.24 -17.06 12.26
C SER A 96 2.01 -17.95 12.21
N PHE A 97 0.81 -17.35 12.18
CA PHE A 97 -0.44 -18.09 12.04
C PHE A 97 -0.57 -18.76 10.66
N ASP A 98 -0.22 -18.04 9.55
CA ASP A 98 -0.16 -18.62 8.21
C ASP A 98 0.89 -19.75 8.11
N GLU A 99 2.05 -19.56 8.74
CA GLU A 99 3.09 -20.62 8.84
C GLU A 99 2.57 -21.86 9.56
N ALA A 100 1.85 -21.69 10.68
CA ALA A 100 1.28 -22.78 11.45
C ALA A 100 0.20 -23.55 10.66
N ILE A 101 -0.67 -22.85 9.89
CA ILE A 101 -1.63 -23.48 8.98
C ILE A 101 -0.90 -24.35 7.93
N ARG A 102 0.12 -23.79 7.28
CA ARG A 102 0.87 -24.50 6.24
C ARG A 102 1.66 -25.70 6.75
N ALA A 103 2.18 -25.62 7.98
CA ALA A 103 2.88 -26.73 8.60
C ALA A 103 1.96 -27.94 8.87
N ARG A 104 0.65 -27.73 9.00
CA ARG A 104 -0.35 -28.79 9.25
C ARG A 104 -1.08 -29.27 8.00
N ASP A 105 -0.79 -28.69 6.82
CA ASP A 105 -1.41 -29.03 5.53
C ASP A 105 -2.95 -29.09 5.59
N THR A 106 -3.57 -28.28 6.47
CA THR A 106 -5.03 -28.19 6.57
C THR A 106 -5.59 -27.24 5.51
N ARG A 107 -6.74 -27.61 4.91
CA ARG A 107 -7.46 -26.79 3.93
C ARG A 107 -8.71 -26.14 4.50
N ASP A 108 -9.06 -26.50 5.74
CA ASP A 108 -10.28 -26.03 6.39
C ASP A 108 -10.06 -24.75 7.22
N VAL A 109 -8.82 -24.42 7.55
CA VAL A 109 -8.43 -23.17 8.22
C VAL A 109 -7.67 -22.29 7.24
N SER A 110 -7.96 -21.00 7.23
CA SER A 110 -7.30 -20.03 6.33
C SER A 110 -7.16 -18.64 6.95
N ILE A 111 -6.08 -17.99 6.60
CA ILE A 111 -5.78 -16.57 6.89
C ILE A 111 -5.20 -15.93 5.62
N ALA A 112 -5.21 -14.62 5.51
CA ALA A 112 -4.53 -13.96 4.39
C ALA A 112 -3.01 -14.09 4.53
N ARG A 113 -2.37 -14.45 3.43
CA ARG A 113 -0.91 -14.49 3.36
C ARG A 113 -0.34 -13.08 3.26
N ALA A 114 0.56 -12.74 4.15
CA ALA A 114 1.31 -11.50 4.10
C ALA A 114 2.49 -11.58 3.11
N GLY A 115 2.71 -10.53 2.31
CA GLY A 115 3.86 -10.36 1.42
C GLY A 115 5.13 -9.89 2.15
N ALA A 116 6.05 -9.25 1.43
CA ALA A 116 7.34 -8.78 1.98
C ALA A 116 7.24 -7.53 2.87
N LEU A 117 6.06 -6.89 2.97
CA LEU A 117 5.90 -5.64 3.70
C LEU A 117 5.32 -5.83 5.10
N ILE A 118 5.83 -5.06 6.06
CA ILE A 118 5.26 -4.96 7.41
C ILE A 118 4.13 -3.93 7.37
N LEU A 119 2.89 -4.39 7.57
CA LEU A 119 1.69 -3.55 7.45
C LEU A 119 0.77 -3.74 8.67
N GLN A 120 0.06 -2.69 9.04
CA GLN A 120 -1.10 -2.83 9.93
C GLN A 120 -2.15 -3.69 9.24
N ARG A 121 -2.56 -4.79 9.89
CA ARG A 121 -3.54 -5.76 9.36
C ARG A 121 -4.76 -5.84 10.28
N SER A 122 -5.95 -6.01 9.70
CA SER A 122 -7.19 -6.15 10.50
C SER A 122 -7.30 -7.50 11.19
N TYR A 123 -6.52 -8.48 10.77
CA TYR A 123 -6.64 -9.86 11.21
C TYR A 123 -5.59 -10.31 12.23
N ALA A 124 -4.73 -9.39 12.66
CA ALA A 124 -3.90 -9.57 13.84
C ALA A 124 -3.76 -8.24 14.59
N THR A 125 -3.86 -8.28 15.91
CA THR A 125 -3.79 -7.09 16.76
C THR A 125 -3.06 -7.42 18.04
N VAL A 126 -2.13 -6.56 18.44
CA VAL A 126 -1.43 -6.61 19.73
C VAL A 126 -1.78 -5.34 20.51
N LEU A 127 -2.47 -5.52 21.62
CA LEU A 127 -2.81 -4.48 22.58
C LEU A 127 -2.08 -4.74 23.90
N PRO A 128 -2.00 -3.77 24.82
CA PRO A 128 -1.33 -3.98 26.10
C PRO A 128 -1.90 -5.13 26.95
N ASP A 129 -3.20 -5.42 26.79
CA ASP A 129 -3.95 -6.40 27.55
C ASP A 129 -4.48 -7.57 26.72
N ARG A 130 -4.24 -7.58 25.41
CA ARG A 130 -4.84 -8.58 24.52
C ARG A 130 -4.06 -8.73 23.21
N VAL A 131 -3.85 -9.97 22.81
CA VAL A 131 -3.43 -10.35 21.45
C VAL A 131 -4.57 -11.08 20.79
N GLU A 132 -4.89 -10.73 19.54
CA GLU A 132 -6.01 -11.31 18.80
C GLU A 132 -5.59 -11.65 17.37
N VAL A 133 -5.99 -12.83 16.89
CA VAL A 133 -5.89 -13.23 15.48
C VAL A 133 -7.27 -13.59 14.95
N ARG A 134 -7.62 -13.09 13.77
CA ARG A 134 -8.86 -13.37 13.04
C ARG A 134 -8.54 -14.25 11.85
N PHE A 135 -9.29 -15.33 11.72
CA PHE A 135 -9.09 -16.31 10.66
C PHE A 135 -10.42 -16.89 10.20
N GLN A 136 -10.40 -17.71 9.18
CA GLN A 136 -11.58 -18.34 8.62
C GLN A 136 -11.51 -19.85 8.72
N VAL A 137 -12.67 -20.46 8.96
CA VAL A 137 -12.82 -21.92 9.02
C VAL A 137 -13.96 -22.36 8.12
N LYS A 138 -13.67 -23.32 7.25
CA LYS A 138 -14.66 -24.02 6.45
C LYS A 138 -15.21 -25.20 7.26
N LEU A 139 -16.47 -25.09 7.70
CA LEU A 139 -17.07 -26.10 8.55
C LEU A 139 -17.41 -27.37 7.74
N PRO A 140 -17.02 -28.58 8.21
CA PRO A 140 -17.20 -29.84 7.50
C PRO A 140 -18.64 -30.21 7.21
N ALA A 141 -18.94 -30.58 5.97
CA ALA A 141 -20.27 -31.05 5.57
C ALA A 141 -20.21 -32.03 4.40
N ARG A 142 -21.26 -32.87 4.28
CA ARG A 142 -21.57 -33.67 3.09
C ARG A 142 -22.86 -33.14 2.46
N GLY A 143 -22.74 -32.46 1.32
CA GLY A 143 -23.86 -31.68 0.79
C GLY A 143 -24.26 -30.61 1.81
N ARG A 144 -25.51 -30.60 2.26
CA ARG A 144 -26.02 -29.68 3.30
C ARG A 144 -26.16 -30.32 4.68
N THR A 145 -25.55 -31.49 4.89
CA THR A 145 -25.60 -32.24 6.15
C THR A 145 -24.28 -32.07 6.89
N ILE A 146 -24.34 -31.74 8.16
CA ILE A 146 -23.21 -31.55 9.06
C ILE A 146 -22.43 -32.86 9.24
N LEU A 147 -21.11 -32.80 9.15
CA LEU A 147 -20.16 -33.81 9.60
C LEU A 147 -19.63 -33.43 10.99
N GLY A 148 -20.45 -33.62 12.01
CA GLY A 148 -20.20 -33.15 13.37
C GLY A 148 -18.95 -33.74 14.01
N LYS A 149 -18.67 -35.03 13.77
CA LYS A 149 -17.45 -35.70 14.26
C LYS A 149 -16.18 -35.11 13.62
N SER A 150 -16.25 -34.77 12.32
CA SER A 150 -15.12 -34.11 11.63
C SER A 150 -14.94 -32.67 12.12
N ALA A 151 -16.05 -31.97 12.37
CA ALA A 151 -15.99 -30.64 12.96
C ALA A 151 -15.39 -30.68 14.38
N ALA A 152 -15.85 -31.59 15.22
CA ALA A 152 -15.28 -31.76 16.56
C ALA A 152 -13.77 -32.02 16.51
N ARG A 153 -13.29 -32.91 15.60
CA ARG A 153 -11.85 -33.13 15.43
C ARG A 153 -11.11 -31.87 14.99
N LEU A 154 -11.66 -31.07 14.07
CA LEU A 154 -11.08 -29.83 13.61
C LEU A 154 -10.87 -28.84 14.77
N PHE A 155 -11.85 -28.73 15.68
CA PHE A 155 -11.82 -27.85 16.84
C PHE A 155 -11.10 -28.46 18.05
N ASP A 156 -10.89 -29.76 18.10
CA ASP A 156 -10.14 -30.46 19.15
C ASP A 156 -8.62 -30.52 18.84
N VAL A 157 -8.25 -30.60 17.57
CA VAL A 157 -6.87 -30.86 17.15
C VAL A 157 -6.31 -29.74 16.29
N ASP A 158 -6.91 -29.45 15.12
CA ASP A 158 -6.26 -28.60 14.14
C ASP A 158 -6.27 -27.12 14.56
N VAL A 159 -7.42 -26.59 14.95
CA VAL A 159 -7.56 -25.18 15.35
C VAL A 159 -6.72 -24.85 16.60
N PRO A 160 -6.84 -25.59 17.74
CA PRO A 160 -6.06 -25.27 18.93
C PRO A 160 -4.56 -25.41 18.70
N ASN A 161 -4.12 -26.42 17.98
CA ASN A 161 -2.71 -26.57 17.68
C ASN A 161 -2.15 -25.44 16.79
N ILE A 162 -2.92 -24.94 15.79
CA ILE A 162 -2.53 -23.77 14.98
C ILE A 162 -2.41 -22.52 15.87
N VAL A 163 -3.39 -22.33 16.76
CA VAL A 163 -3.38 -21.19 17.70
C VAL A 163 -2.16 -21.27 18.63
N MET A 164 -1.91 -22.44 19.22
CA MET A 164 -0.80 -22.61 20.16
C MET A 164 0.55 -22.50 19.48
N ASP A 165 0.74 -23.05 18.27
CA ASP A 165 1.98 -22.85 17.49
C ASP A 165 2.26 -21.36 17.25
N CYS A 166 1.21 -20.54 17.12
CA CYS A 166 1.31 -19.10 16.95
C CYS A 166 1.51 -18.37 18.30
N PHE A 167 0.74 -18.72 19.34
CA PHE A 167 0.64 -17.97 20.59
C PHE A 167 1.65 -18.38 21.66
N ASP A 168 2.24 -19.55 21.59
CA ASP A 168 3.24 -19.99 22.58
C ASP A 168 4.58 -19.26 22.40
N PHE A 169 4.90 -18.37 23.33
CA PHE A 169 6.20 -17.75 23.51
C PHE A 169 6.81 -18.11 24.89
N VAL A 170 6.17 -19.00 25.67
CA VAL A 170 6.62 -19.42 27.01
C VAL A 170 7.62 -20.56 26.93
N SER A 171 7.34 -21.56 26.09
CA SER A 171 8.14 -22.79 26.00
C SER A 171 9.62 -22.52 25.71
N GLU A 172 10.48 -23.33 26.33
CA GLU A 172 11.95 -23.18 26.22
C GLU A 172 12.56 -24.05 25.11
N ASP A 173 11.73 -24.67 24.28
CA ASP A 173 12.20 -25.48 23.17
C ASP A 173 12.92 -24.62 22.09
N PRO A 174 13.79 -25.25 21.26
CA PRO A 174 14.55 -24.52 20.25
C PRO A 174 13.66 -23.81 19.18
N GLY A 175 12.44 -24.30 18.93
CA GLY A 175 11.50 -23.71 17.98
C GLY A 175 10.94 -22.40 18.51
N THR A 176 10.43 -22.39 19.74
CA THR A 176 9.90 -21.21 20.43
C THR A 176 10.99 -20.17 20.68
N THR A 177 12.21 -20.60 21.08
CA THR A 177 13.36 -19.69 21.22
C THR A 177 13.67 -18.98 19.89
N ARG A 178 13.68 -19.71 18.78
CA ARG A 178 13.88 -19.14 17.44
C ARG A 178 12.74 -18.21 17.03
N LYS A 179 11.48 -18.57 17.34
CA LYS A 179 10.31 -17.72 17.09
C LYS A 179 10.41 -16.39 17.85
N ARG A 180 10.81 -16.41 19.14
CA ARG A 180 11.08 -15.18 19.92
C ARG A 180 12.15 -14.31 19.28
N SER A 181 13.29 -14.89 18.86
CA SER A 181 14.35 -14.14 18.16
C SER A 181 13.87 -13.54 16.85
N ARG A 182 13.06 -14.27 16.05
CA ARG A 182 12.45 -13.77 14.81
C ARG A 182 11.48 -12.61 15.09
N LEU A 183 10.67 -12.69 16.13
CA LEU A 183 9.76 -11.61 16.54
C LEU A 183 10.55 -10.35 16.89
N LEU A 184 11.59 -10.47 17.74
CA LEU A 184 12.43 -9.33 18.13
C LEU A 184 13.14 -8.71 16.93
N GLY A 185 13.67 -9.53 16.01
CA GLY A 185 14.26 -9.04 14.77
C GLY A 185 13.24 -8.34 13.85
N HIS A 186 11.99 -8.81 13.83
CA HIS A 186 10.93 -8.20 13.05
C HIS A 186 10.50 -6.82 13.61
N ILE A 187 10.45 -6.71 14.95
CA ILE A 187 10.19 -5.43 15.64
C ILE A 187 11.35 -4.47 15.39
N ALA A 188 12.60 -4.91 15.56
CA ALA A 188 13.78 -4.10 15.34
C ALA A 188 13.85 -3.53 13.91
N ALA A 189 13.57 -4.34 12.89
CA ALA A 189 13.55 -3.89 11.50
C ALA A 189 12.48 -2.81 11.25
N TYR A 190 11.31 -2.95 11.87
CA TYR A 190 10.25 -1.96 11.73
C TYR A 190 10.59 -0.65 12.46
N GLU A 191 11.12 -0.72 13.68
CA GLU A 191 11.53 0.45 14.46
C GLU A 191 12.70 1.19 13.79
N ASP A 192 13.66 0.48 13.21
CA ASP A 192 14.74 1.08 12.42
C ASP A 192 14.20 1.79 11.17
N TYR A 193 13.24 1.18 10.46
CA TYR A 193 12.57 1.83 9.34
C TYR A 193 11.82 3.10 9.76
N CYS A 194 11.08 3.07 10.87
CA CYS A 194 10.38 4.25 11.40
C CYS A 194 11.36 5.37 11.79
N ALA A 195 12.48 5.02 12.42
CA ALA A 195 13.55 5.97 12.74
C ALA A 195 14.15 6.57 11.46
N LEU A 196 14.40 5.73 10.44
CA LEU A 196 14.92 6.18 9.15
C LEU A 196 13.94 7.13 8.44
N GLN A 197 12.63 6.89 8.51
CA GLN A 197 11.61 7.83 8.01
C GLN A 197 11.67 9.18 8.73
N GLY A 198 11.86 9.18 10.06
CA GLY A 198 12.07 10.41 10.82
C GLY A 198 13.33 11.17 10.40
N ILE A 199 14.44 10.46 10.13
CA ILE A 199 15.68 11.06 9.63
C ILE A 199 15.49 11.65 8.23
N LEU A 200 14.73 10.99 7.34
CA LEU A 200 14.42 11.56 6.01
C LEU A 200 13.71 12.90 6.15
N GLU A 201 12.71 12.99 7.03
CA GLU A 201 11.96 14.24 7.27
C GLU A 201 12.86 15.33 7.89
N GLU A 202 13.65 14.99 8.91
CA GLU A 202 14.57 15.92 9.59
C GLU A 202 15.62 16.51 8.65
N ARG A 203 16.22 15.64 7.79
CA ARG A 203 17.28 16.05 6.85
C ARG A 203 16.74 16.54 5.50
N GLY A 204 15.43 16.47 5.30
CA GLY A 204 14.79 16.84 4.04
C GLY A 204 15.16 15.91 2.88
N TRP A 205 15.51 14.66 3.13
CA TRP A 205 15.82 13.70 2.08
C TRP A 205 14.58 13.08 1.47
N VAL A 206 14.65 12.79 0.19
CA VAL A 206 13.58 12.14 -0.57
C VAL A 206 13.61 10.63 -0.38
N SER A 207 14.80 10.05 -0.36
CA SER A 207 14.97 8.60 -0.18
C SER A 207 16.34 8.29 0.42
N PHE A 208 16.43 7.16 1.09
CA PHE A 208 17.68 6.55 1.55
C PHE A 208 17.72 5.09 1.11
N VAL A 209 18.83 4.65 0.54
CA VAL A 209 19.08 3.27 0.13
C VAL A 209 20.37 2.81 0.80
N ALA A 210 20.27 1.90 1.76
CA ALA A 210 21.45 1.42 2.49
C ALA A 210 22.44 0.67 1.60
N ASP A 211 23.72 0.78 1.90
CA ASP A 211 24.75 -0.09 1.35
C ASP A 211 24.41 -1.56 1.68
N GLU A 212 24.86 -2.46 0.84
CA GLU A 212 24.60 -3.92 0.94
C GLU A 212 23.14 -4.33 0.74
N ALA A 213 22.21 -3.41 0.44
CA ALA A 213 20.83 -3.75 0.13
C ALA A 213 20.72 -4.64 -1.13
N LEU A 214 19.87 -5.67 -1.08
CA LEU A 214 19.59 -6.58 -2.19
C LEU A 214 18.37 -6.07 -2.97
N LEU A 215 18.59 -5.21 -3.94
CA LEU A 215 17.51 -4.55 -4.66
C LEU A 215 16.81 -5.46 -5.68
N ALA A 216 17.56 -6.37 -6.31
CA ALA A 216 17.04 -7.25 -7.36
C ALA A 216 16.11 -8.32 -6.79
N ARG A 217 15.04 -8.65 -7.52
CA ARG A 217 14.10 -9.72 -7.20
C ARG A 217 14.36 -10.94 -8.06
N ARG A 218 13.97 -12.13 -7.56
CA ARG A 218 14.17 -13.42 -8.25
C ARG A 218 13.54 -13.44 -9.66
N SER A 219 12.44 -12.75 -9.84
CA SER A 219 11.77 -12.54 -11.14
C SER A 219 10.85 -11.33 -11.08
N GLY A 220 10.34 -10.87 -12.21
CA GLY A 220 9.40 -9.74 -12.30
C GLY A 220 8.05 -9.94 -11.58
N VAL A 221 7.73 -11.17 -11.16
CA VAL A 221 6.49 -11.53 -10.44
C VAL A 221 6.78 -12.05 -9.03
N SER A 222 8.04 -12.04 -8.58
CA SER A 222 8.45 -12.53 -7.26
C SER A 222 8.86 -11.36 -6.37
N GLU A 223 8.33 -11.31 -5.17
CA GLU A 223 8.78 -10.38 -4.12
C GLU A 223 10.08 -10.84 -3.44
N MET A 224 10.47 -12.11 -3.63
CA MET A 224 11.66 -12.67 -2.98
C MET A 224 12.93 -12.06 -3.56
N PRO A 225 13.92 -11.73 -2.70
CA PRO A 225 15.21 -11.21 -3.16
C PRO A 225 15.92 -12.23 -4.08
N LEU A 226 16.64 -11.71 -5.07
CA LEU A 226 17.59 -12.50 -5.82
C LEU A 226 18.79 -12.80 -4.93
N THR A 227 19.13 -14.06 -4.76
CA THR A 227 20.25 -14.53 -3.92
C THR A 227 21.11 -15.51 -4.72
N GLY A 228 22.36 -15.68 -4.32
CA GLY A 228 23.30 -16.61 -4.94
C GLY A 228 24.48 -15.91 -5.62
N ASP A 229 25.29 -16.68 -6.34
CA ASP A 229 26.51 -16.17 -6.99
C ASP A 229 26.16 -15.16 -8.10
N GLY A 230 26.88 -14.03 -8.12
CA GLY A 230 26.69 -12.96 -9.12
C GLY A 230 25.65 -11.91 -8.76
N VAL A 231 25.03 -11.99 -7.60
CA VAL A 231 24.15 -10.90 -7.10
C VAL A 231 25.02 -9.71 -6.68
N VAL A 232 24.70 -8.53 -7.22
CA VAL A 232 25.37 -7.28 -6.85
C VAL A 232 24.55 -6.59 -5.78
N ALA A 233 25.10 -6.51 -4.57
CA ALA A 233 24.54 -5.69 -3.50
C ALA A 233 24.69 -4.21 -3.84
N PHE A 234 23.76 -3.39 -3.37
CA PHE A 234 23.78 -1.95 -3.62
C PHE A 234 24.98 -1.29 -2.92
N GLY A 235 25.61 -0.34 -3.58
CA GLY A 235 26.65 0.50 -3.03
C GLY A 235 26.40 1.96 -3.41
N ALA A 236 26.38 2.82 -2.39
CA ALA A 236 26.16 4.24 -2.58
C ALA A 236 27.35 4.91 -3.30
N PRO A 237 27.11 5.80 -4.30
CA PRO A 237 28.16 6.65 -4.82
C PRO A 237 28.64 7.60 -3.72
N GLU A 238 29.96 7.87 -3.69
CA GLU A 238 30.62 8.62 -2.60
C GLU A 238 30.01 10.01 -2.39
N SER A 239 29.61 10.68 -3.47
CA SER A 239 29.02 12.02 -3.45
C SER A 239 27.65 12.10 -2.77
N LEU A 240 26.93 10.98 -2.68
CA LEU A 240 25.61 10.86 -2.03
C LEU A 240 25.65 9.94 -0.81
N ARG A 241 26.84 9.47 -0.42
CA ARG A 241 26.99 8.61 0.76
C ARG A 241 26.72 9.41 2.02
N ALA A 242 25.83 8.88 2.85
CA ALA A 242 25.54 9.42 4.17
C ALA A 242 25.50 8.28 5.18
N THR A 243 25.84 8.59 6.42
CA THR A 243 25.71 7.67 7.57
C THR A 243 24.60 8.16 8.48
N VAL A 244 23.75 7.22 8.90
CA VAL A 244 22.67 7.42 9.87
C VAL A 244 22.85 6.47 11.04
N THR A 245 22.35 6.86 12.22
CA THR A 245 22.34 6.00 13.40
C THR A 245 20.92 5.56 13.67
N LEU A 246 20.70 4.25 13.65
CA LEU A 246 19.39 3.62 13.87
C LEU A 246 19.35 2.92 15.25
N PRO A 247 18.17 2.77 15.86
CA PRO A 247 18.03 2.22 17.20
C PRO A 247 18.63 0.81 17.38
N HIS A 248 18.48 -0.05 16.39
CA HIS A 248 18.88 -1.45 16.47
C HIS A 248 20.03 -1.80 15.53
N ALA A 249 20.01 -1.32 14.30
CA ALA A 249 21.08 -1.55 13.32
C ALA A 249 22.35 -0.74 13.60
N GLY A 250 22.30 0.27 14.49
CA GLY A 250 23.44 1.15 14.77
C GLY A 250 23.78 2.08 13.60
N GLU A 251 25.08 2.24 13.32
CA GLU A 251 25.51 3.07 12.18
C GLU A 251 25.31 2.34 10.86
N VAL A 252 24.56 2.99 9.95
CA VAL A 252 24.26 2.48 8.61
C VAL A 252 24.67 3.53 7.59
N SER A 253 25.49 3.14 6.62
CA SER A 253 25.85 3.94 5.47
C SER A 253 24.98 3.61 4.27
N GLY A 254 24.72 4.62 3.41
CA GLY A 254 23.89 4.42 2.23
C GLY A 254 23.81 5.69 1.37
N MET A 255 23.08 5.60 0.29
CA MET A 255 22.80 6.72 -0.61
C MET A 255 21.61 7.53 -0.08
N ALA A 256 21.84 8.79 0.26
CA ALA A 256 20.80 9.76 0.56
C ALA A 256 20.49 10.59 -0.69
N ILE A 257 19.24 10.62 -1.12
CA ILE A 257 18.78 11.40 -2.27
C ILE A 257 18.15 12.70 -1.74
N PRO A 258 18.79 13.87 -1.94
CA PRO A 258 18.21 15.17 -1.58
C PRO A 258 17.06 15.58 -2.52
N PRO A 259 16.28 16.62 -2.20
CA PRO A 259 15.23 17.17 -3.06
C PRO A 259 15.74 17.64 -4.43
N GLY A 260 14.84 17.80 -5.39
CA GLY A 260 15.11 18.24 -6.75
C GLY A 260 14.94 17.11 -7.78
N LEU A 261 15.52 17.29 -8.97
CA LEU A 261 15.48 16.29 -10.04
C LEU A 261 16.70 15.35 -9.97
N THR A 262 16.46 14.10 -9.70
CA THR A 262 17.45 13.02 -9.80
C THR A 262 17.13 12.13 -11.00
N LEU A 263 18.04 12.01 -11.93
CA LEU A 263 17.93 11.09 -13.07
C LEU A 263 18.66 9.78 -12.79
N ILE A 264 18.07 8.69 -13.19
CA ILE A 264 18.69 7.35 -13.19
C ILE A 264 18.84 6.94 -14.67
N VAL A 265 20.07 6.95 -15.15
CA VAL A 265 20.42 6.65 -16.55
C VAL A 265 21.21 5.34 -16.65
N GLY A 266 21.51 4.89 -17.86
CA GLY A 266 22.31 3.68 -18.11
C GLY A 266 21.71 2.80 -19.20
N GLY A 267 22.45 1.80 -19.64
CA GLY A 267 22.02 0.85 -20.67
C GLY A 267 20.81 0.01 -20.28
N GLY A 268 20.22 -0.67 -21.26
CA GLY A 268 19.17 -1.68 -20.99
C GLY A 268 19.69 -2.77 -20.06
N TYR A 269 18.84 -3.25 -19.14
CA TYR A 269 19.12 -4.36 -18.18
C TYR A 269 20.24 -4.08 -17.15
N HIS A 270 20.69 -2.86 -16.98
CA HIS A 270 21.71 -2.47 -15.99
C HIS A 270 21.17 -2.19 -14.59
N GLY A 271 19.86 -2.34 -14.34
CA GLY A 271 19.25 -2.21 -13.01
C GLY A 271 18.56 -0.87 -12.72
N LYS A 272 18.36 0.00 -13.73
CA LYS A 272 17.67 1.32 -13.55
C LYS A 272 16.28 1.17 -12.91
N SER A 273 15.39 0.41 -13.56
CA SER A 273 14.04 0.18 -13.06
C SER A 273 14.03 -0.61 -11.74
N THR A 274 15.08 -1.44 -11.49
CA THR A 274 15.25 -2.14 -10.21
C THR A 274 15.51 -1.17 -9.06
N LEU A 275 16.37 -0.16 -9.27
CA LEU A 275 16.63 0.89 -8.27
C LEU A 275 15.39 1.75 -8.06
N LEU A 276 14.73 2.19 -9.15
CA LEU A 276 13.50 2.99 -9.03
C LEU A 276 12.38 2.21 -8.32
N GLU A 277 12.25 0.91 -8.57
CA GLU A 277 11.25 0.07 -7.91
C GLU A 277 11.56 -0.13 -6.43
N ALA A 278 12.84 -0.29 -6.05
CA ALA A 278 13.23 -0.35 -4.65
C ALA A 278 12.89 0.97 -3.92
N ILE A 279 13.19 2.10 -4.54
CA ILE A 279 12.81 3.43 -4.03
C ILE A 279 11.28 3.55 -3.93
N ALA A 280 10.53 3.11 -4.95
CA ALA A 280 9.06 3.16 -4.92
C ALA A 280 8.45 2.31 -3.81
N GLN A 281 9.04 1.15 -3.50
CA GLN A 281 8.61 0.28 -2.40
C GLN A 281 9.09 0.78 -1.03
N GLY A 282 10.12 1.62 -0.97
CA GLY A 282 10.65 2.22 0.25
C GLY A 282 9.66 3.12 1.02
N VAL A 283 8.46 3.35 0.49
CA VAL A 283 7.33 3.96 1.22
C VAL A 283 6.73 3.04 2.29
N TYR A 284 7.19 1.78 2.35
CA TYR A 284 6.79 0.77 3.33
C TYR A 284 8.01 0.11 3.96
N ALA A 285 7.84 -0.35 5.21
CA ALA A 285 8.82 -1.21 5.87
C ALA A 285 8.82 -2.61 5.27
N HIS A 286 10.01 -3.20 5.11
CA HIS A 286 10.22 -4.56 4.63
C HIS A 286 10.56 -5.51 5.77
N ILE A 287 10.18 -6.79 5.62
CA ILE A 287 10.49 -7.84 6.62
C ILE A 287 11.99 -8.16 6.63
N PRO A 288 12.54 -8.63 7.76
CA PRO A 288 13.92 -9.13 7.83
C PRO A 288 14.19 -10.21 6.78
N GLY A 289 15.33 -10.10 6.10
CA GLY A 289 15.76 -11.01 5.05
C GLY A 289 15.18 -10.70 3.65
N ASP A 290 14.43 -9.59 3.51
CA ASP A 290 13.96 -9.11 2.22
C ASP A 290 15.06 -8.41 1.40
N GLY A 291 16.09 -7.89 2.06
CA GLY A 291 17.20 -7.17 1.47
C GLY A 291 16.90 -5.70 1.16
N ARG A 292 15.69 -5.21 1.44
CA ARG A 292 15.29 -3.79 1.31
C ARG A 292 14.83 -3.19 2.64
N GLU A 293 15.19 -3.82 3.78
CA GLU A 293 14.74 -3.42 5.12
C GLU A 293 15.10 -1.98 5.44
N LEU A 294 16.27 -1.53 4.93
CA LEU A 294 16.80 -0.18 5.14
C LEU A 294 16.77 0.64 3.84
N VAL A 295 15.71 0.46 3.06
CA VAL A 295 15.33 1.36 1.96
C VAL A 295 14.11 2.14 2.41
N ALA A 296 14.25 3.47 2.51
CA ALA A 296 13.15 4.34 2.90
C ALA A 296 12.98 5.47 1.88
N THR A 297 11.74 5.85 1.65
CA THR A 297 11.37 6.92 0.70
C THR A 297 10.28 7.77 1.31
N ASP A 298 10.23 9.06 0.97
CA ASP A 298 9.16 9.99 1.34
C ASP A 298 7.80 9.27 1.27
N PRO A 299 7.05 9.18 2.38
CA PRO A 299 5.79 8.43 2.42
C PRO A 299 4.71 8.96 1.46
N THR A 300 4.90 10.19 0.93
CA THR A 300 4.01 10.78 -0.07
C THR A 300 4.45 10.48 -1.51
N ALA A 301 5.58 9.80 -1.72
CA ALA A 301 6.08 9.48 -3.05
C ALA A 301 5.07 8.68 -3.86
N THR A 302 4.86 9.10 -5.11
CA THR A 302 3.89 8.49 -6.02
C THR A 302 4.54 8.18 -7.36
N LYS A 303 4.41 6.93 -7.81
CA LYS A 303 4.86 6.52 -9.14
C LYS A 303 3.80 6.89 -10.17
N VAL A 304 4.13 7.81 -11.06
CA VAL A 304 3.23 8.32 -12.11
C VAL A 304 3.57 7.66 -13.43
N ARG A 305 2.55 7.10 -14.10
CA ARG A 305 2.69 6.48 -15.43
C ARG A 305 1.46 6.73 -16.30
N ALA A 306 1.57 6.48 -17.58
CA ALA A 306 0.45 6.48 -18.49
C ALA A 306 -0.52 5.33 -18.17
N ALA A 307 -1.83 5.62 -18.23
CA ALA A 307 -2.90 4.66 -17.97
C ALA A 307 -4.04 4.91 -18.99
N ASP A 308 -3.83 4.39 -20.21
CA ASP A 308 -4.81 4.54 -21.30
C ASP A 308 -6.18 3.99 -20.88
N GLY A 309 -7.23 4.73 -21.21
CA GLY A 309 -8.60 4.30 -20.97
C GLY A 309 -9.14 4.60 -19.56
N ARG A 310 -8.36 5.15 -18.64
CA ARG A 310 -8.88 5.53 -17.33
C ARG A 310 -9.80 6.74 -17.38
N ALA A 311 -10.69 6.86 -16.40
CA ALA A 311 -11.48 8.07 -16.21
C ALA A 311 -10.64 9.20 -15.60
N VAL A 312 -10.99 10.44 -15.96
CA VAL A 312 -10.51 11.69 -15.36
C VAL A 312 -11.73 12.55 -15.09
N THR A 313 -11.82 13.20 -13.93
CA THR A 313 -12.99 13.99 -13.55
C THR A 313 -12.60 15.34 -12.98
N GLY A 314 -12.84 16.43 -13.73
CA GLY A 314 -12.66 17.82 -13.33
C GLY A 314 -11.24 18.18 -12.92
N VAL A 315 -10.24 17.64 -13.60
CA VAL A 315 -8.82 17.88 -13.30
C VAL A 315 -8.31 19.04 -14.16
N ASP A 316 -7.63 20.00 -13.55
CA ASP A 316 -6.90 21.03 -14.30
C ASP A 316 -5.62 20.44 -14.91
N ILE A 317 -5.70 20.06 -16.17
CA ILE A 317 -4.54 19.56 -16.93
C ILE A 317 -3.86 20.65 -17.75
N SER A 318 -4.29 21.89 -17.65
CA SER A 318 -3.78 23.02 -18.44
C SER A 318 -2.29 23.28 -18.27
N PRO A 319 -1.61 22.91 -17.15
CA PRO A 319 -0.18 22.99 -17.08
C PRO A 319 0.55 22.15 -18.13
N PHE A 320 -0.07 21.07 -18.60
CA PHE A 320 0.50 20.13 -19.58
C PHE A 320 -0.23 20.13 -20.91
N ILE A 321 -1.52 20.39 -20.94
CA ILE A 321 -2.36 20.23 -22.15
C ILE A 321 -3.27 21.45 -22.28
N THR A 322 -3.08 22.18 -23.37
CA THR A 322 -3.90 23.34 -23.73
C THR A 322 -4.53 23.11 -25.11
N HIS A 323 -5.59 23.80 -25.44
CA HIS A 323 -6.13 23.88 -26.81
C HIS A 323 -6.43 22.51 -27.45
N LEU A 324 -7.17 21.64 -26.75
CA LEU A 324 -7.59 20.36 -27.33
C LEU A 324 -8.43 20.59 -28.59
N PRO A 325 -8.22 19.79 -29.67
CA PRO A 325 -8.92 19.97 -30.96
C PRO A 325 -10.44 19.97 -30.86
N GLY A 326 -11.01 19.31 -29.85
CA GLY A 326 -12.46 19.29 -29.59
C GLY A 326 -12.99 20.46 -28.76
N GLY A 327 -12.15 21.44 -28.41
CA GLY A 327 -12.53 22.57 -27.56
C GLY A 327 -12.89 22.24 -26.12
N ALA A 328 -12.48 21.06 -25.63
CA ALA A 328 -12.69 20.67 -24.23
C ALA A 328 -11.91 21.59 -23.28
N ASP A 329 -12.56 21.98 -22.18
CA ASP A 329 -11.93 22.77 -21.12
C ASP A 329 -10.84 21.94 -20.43
N THR A 330 -9.60 22.42 -20.49
CA THR A 330 -8.44 21.78 -19.86
C THR A 330 -8.21 22.22 -18.42
N THR A 331 -8.89 23.28 -17.97
CA THR A 331 -8.84 23.75 -16.57
C THR A 331 -9.79 22.96 -15.65
N SER A 332 -10.76 22.25 -16.24
CA SER A 332 -11.67 21.34 -15.54
C SER A 332 -11.98 20.12 -16.41
N PHE A 333 -10.93 19.43 -16.81
CA PHE A 333 -11.01 18.36 -17.80
C PHE A 333 -11.67 17.10 -17.25
N SER A 334 -12.61 16.56 -18.02
CA SER A 334 -13.31 15.31 -17.71
C SER A 334 -13.40 14.42 -18.95
N THR A 335 -13.13 13.13 -18.76
CA THR A 335 -13.32 12.09 -19.78
C THR A 335 -13.48 10.72 -19.12
N GLU A 336 -14.23 9.83 -19.76
CA GLU A 336 -14.30 8.43 -19.33
C GLU A 336 -13.19 7.56 -19.90
N ASN A 337 -12.42 8.08 -20.87
CA ASN A 337 -11.45 7.32 -21.65
C ASN A 337 -10.26 8.21 -22.04
N ALA A 338 -9.37 8.45 -21.09
CA ALA A 338 -8.19 9.29 -21.29
C ALA A 338 -7.14 8.58 -22.17
N SER A 339 -6.45 9.34 -23.05
CA SER A 339 -5.24 8.86 -23.71
C SER A 339 -4.07 8.77 -22.74
N GLY A 340 -2.97 8.12 -23.12
CA GLY A 340 -1.78 7.98 -22.26
C GLY A 340 -1.24 9.30 -21.74
N SER A 341 -1.05 10.29 -22.62
CA SER A 341 -0.57 11.63 -22.21
C SER A 341 -1.57 12.35 -21.30
N THR A 342 -2.87 12.29 -21.62
CA THR A 342 -3.91 12.93 -20.81
C THR A 342 -4.03 12.28 -19.44
N SER A 343 -4.00 10.94 -19.38
CA SER A 343 -4.07 10.19 -18.13
C SER A 343 -2.87 10.45 -17.23
N GLN A 344 -1.68 10.56 -17.82
CA GLN A 344 -0.46 10.83 -17.07
C GLN A 344 -0.40 12.28 -16.58
N ALA A 345 -0.77 13.26 -17.41
CA ALA A 345 -0.91 14.66 -17.00
C ALA A 345 -1.88 14.79 -15.81
N ALA A 346 -3.07 14.18 -15.93
CA ALA A 346 -4.03 14.15 -14.83
C ALA A 346 -3.46 13.47 -13.58
N SER A 347 -2.70 12.36 -13.72
CA SER A 347 -2.09 11.66 -12.57
C SER A 347 -1.05 12.52 -11.84
N VAL A 348 -0.28 13.37 -12.54
CA VAL A 348 0.62 14.35 -11.90
C VAL A 348 -0.20 15.31 -11.04
N ILE A 349 -1.19 15.98 -11.62
CA ILE A 349 -2.00 16.99 -10.92
C ILE A 349 -2.77 16.37 -9.74
N GLU A 350 -3.40 15.21 -9.95
CA GLU A 350 -4.11 14.47 -8.89
C GLU A 350 -3.18 14.08 -7.74
N SER A 351 -1.94 13.70 -8.04
CA SER A 351 -0.94 13.37 -7.01
C SER A 351 -0.55 14.61 -6.20
N LEU A 352 -0.33 15.74 -6.87
CA LEU A 352 -0.02 17.02 -6.21
C LEU A 352 -1.20 17.48 -5.34
N GLU A 353 -2.43 17.40 -5.83
CA GLU A 353 -3.64 17.71 -5.05
C GLU A 353 -3.73 16.86 -3.78
N LEU A 354 -3.33 15.59 -3.85
CA LEU A 354 -3.32 14.67 -2.71
C LEU A 354 -2.10 14.84 -1.79
N GLY A 355 -1.22 15.80 -2.09
CA GLY A 355 -0.07 16.16 -1.26
C GLY A 355 1.20 15.36 -1.56
N ALA A 356 1.36 14.79 -2.75
CA ALA A 356 2.61 14.18 -3.17
C ALA A 356 3.72 15.24 -3.25
N ARG A 357 4.82 14.99 -2.56
CA ARG A 357 6.04 15.82 -2.61
C ARG A 357 7.14 15.20 -3.49
N THR A 358 6.95 13.96 -3.88
CA THR A 358 7.90 13.21 -4.70
C THR A 358 7.18 12.45 -5.79
N LEU A 359 7.60 12.65 -7.04
CA LEU A 359 7.10 11.91 -8.20
C LEU A 359 8.19 10.97 -8.72
N LEU A 360 7.81 9.70 -8.88
CA LEU A 360 8.66 8.65 -9.45
C LEU A 360 8.18 8.35 -10.86
N ILE A 361 9.06 8.46 -11.84
CA ILE A 361 8.70 8.35 -13.27
C ILE A 361 9.68 7.40 -13.97
N ASP A 362 9.13 6.45 -14.73
CA ASP A 362 9.89 5.56 -15.58
C ASP A 362 9.53 5.85 -17.05
N GLU A 363 10.52 6.18 -17.88
CA GLU A 363 10.32 6.49 -19.30
C GLU A 363 9.56 5.36 -20.01
N ASP A 364 9.89 4.10 -19.69
CA ASP A 364 9.29 2.91 -20.34
C ASP A 364 7.78 2.75 -20.07
N THR A 365 7.26 3.34 -19.00
CA THR A 365 5.83 3.28 -18.64
C THR A 365 5.11 4.61 -18.79
N SER A 366 5.74 5.57 -19.44
CA SER A 366 5.25 6.93 -19.63
C SER A 366 4.83 7.20 -21.07
N ALA A 367 3.95 8.18 -21.24
CA ALA A 367 3.62 8.71 -22.57
C ALA A 367 4.77 9.57 -23.07
N THR A 368 5.48 9.13 -24.11
CA THR A 368 6.69 9.77 -24.62
C THR A 368 6.46 11.25 -24.98
N ASN A 369 5.32 11.56 -25.61
CA ASN A 369 4.97 12.93 -26.01
C ASN A 369 4.67 13.86 -24.82
N LEU A 370 4.27 13.30 -23.68
CA LEU A 370 4.15 14.07 -22.43
C LEU A 370 5.51 14.28 -21.75
N LEU A 371 6.43 13.33 -21.85
CA LEU A 371 7.74 13.48 -21.23
C LEU A 371 8.62 14.47 -21.97
N ILE A 372 8.73 14.30 -23.26
CA ILE A 372 9.67 15.05 -24.12
C ILE A 372 9.04 15.36 -25.48
N ARG A 373 9.57 16.41 -26.11
CA ARG A 373 9.34 16.70 -27.52
C ARG A 373 10.69 16.87 -28.20
N ASP A 374 10.96 16.05 -29.19
CA ASP A 374 12.18 16.10 -30.00
C ASP A 374 12.31 17.44 -30.73
N THR A 375 13.54 17.95 -30.87
CA THR A 375 13.80 19.25 -31.49
C THR A 375 13.32 19.31 -32.94
N ARG A 376 13.48 18.23 -33.72
CA ARG A 376 13.02 18.19 -35.11
C ARG A 376 11.49 18.26 -35.19
N MET A 377 10.79 17.62 -34.24
CA MET A 377 9.33 17.71 -34.13
C MET A 377 8.87 19.11 -33.69
N ARG A 378 9.64 19.81 -32.85
CA ARG A 378 9.37 21.21 -32.49
C ARG A 378 9.46 22.14 -33.70
N ASP A 379 10.46 21.90 -34.57
CA ASP A 379 10.66 22.69 -35.79
C ASP A 379 9.61 22.38 -36.87
N LEU A 380 9.16 21.12 -36.94
CA LEU A 380 8.19 20.65 -37.94
C LEU A 380 6.76 21.07 -37.62
N VAL A 381 6.37 21.01 -36.36
CA VAL A 381 5.00 21.30 -35.89
C VAL A 381 5.02 22.58 -35.08
N ALA A 382 4.36 23.62 -35.60
CA ALA A 382 4.31 24.93 -34.96
C ALA A 382 3.68 24.83 -33.55
N ALA A 383 4.15 25.66 -32.61
CA ALA A 383 3.75 25.61 -31.20
C ALA A 383 2.23 25.79 -31.02
N GLU A 384 1.58 26.57 -31.87
CA GLU A 384 0.14 26.81 -31.80
C GLU A 384 -0.71 25.59 -32.20
N LYS A 385 -0.08 24.60 -32.84
CA LYS A 385 -0.73 23.35 -33.25
C LYS A 385 -0.46 22.19 -32.29
N GLU A 386 0.41 22.40 -31.31
CA GLU A 386 0.79 21.39 -30.33
C GLU A 386 0.14 21.68 -28.98
N PRO A 387 -0.87 20.92 -28.60
CA PRO A 387 -1.55 21.13 -27.32
C PRO A 387 -0.74 20.71 -26.10
N ILE A 388 0.31 19.88 -26.28
CA ILE A 388 1.06 19.29 -25.16
C ILE A 388 2.31 20.11 -24.87
N THR A 389 2.42 20.58 -23.63
CA THR A 389 3.68 21.07 -23.04
C THR A 389 4.34 19.89 -22.33
N PRO A 390 5.49 19.42 -22.79
CA PRO A 390 6.11 18.23 -22.21
C PRO A 390 6.66 18.49 -20.81
N LEU A 391 6.74 17.43 -20.00
CA LEU A 391 7.21 17.48 -18.62
C LEU A 391 8.61 18.09 -18.51
N VAL A 392 9.49 17.84 -19.48
CA VAL A 392 10.84 18.40 -19.51
C VAL A 392 10.86 19.94 -19.46
N ASP A 393 9.82 20.59 -19.96
CA ASP A 393 9.65 22.05 -19.92
C ASP A 393 8.92 22.51 -18.64
N ARG A 394 8.56 21.60 -17.73
CA ARG A 394 7.86 21.86 -16.46
C ARG A 394 8.64 21.44 -15.22
N VAL A 395 9.73 20.69 -15.39
CA VAL A 395 10.49 20.12 -14.27
C VAL A 395 11.02 21.21 -13.34
N THR A 396 11.59 22.28 -13.87
CA THR A 396 12.15 23.38 -13.06
C THR A 396 11.05 24.02 -12.19
N SER A 397 9.90 24.33 -12.78
CA SER A 397 8.79 24.92 -12.01
C SER A 397 8.21 23.96 -10.97
N LEU A 398 8.21 22.63 -11.22
CA LEU A 398 7.82 21.62 -10.23
C LEU A 398 8.81 21.60 -9.06
N THR A 399 10.11 21.59 -9.35
CA THR A 399 11.13 21.56 -8.29
C THR A 399 11.16 22.86 -7.47
N GLU A 400 10.96 24.02 -8.10
CA GLU A 400 10.79 25.30 -7.43
C GLU A 400 9.54 25.35 -6.54
N ALA A 401 8.47 24.63 -6.91
CA ALA A 401 7.28 24.45 -6.07
C ALA A 401 7.49 23.42 -4.93
N GLY A 402 8.70 22.87 -4.77
CA GLY A 402 9.05 21.93 -3.71
C GLY A 402 8.73 20.45 -4.02
N VAL A 403 8.44 20.13 -5.28
CA VAL A 403 8.18 18.75 -5.72
C VAL A 403 9.46 18.12 -6.24
N SER A 404 9.88 17.02 -5.64
CA SER A 404 11.04 16.26 -6.10
C SER A 404 10.66 15.25 -7.17
N LEU A 405 11.58 14.99 -8.11
CA LEU A 405 11.40 13.99 -9.15
C LEU A 405 12.58 13.01 -9.15
N ILE A 406 12.27 11.72 -9.18
CA ILE A 406 13.24 10.65 -9.46
C ILE A 406 12.80 9.97 -10.76
N MET A 407 13.61 10.08 -11.80
CA MET A 407 13.22 9.64 -13.13
C MET A 407 14.22 8.63 -13.70
N VAL A 408 13.71 7.49 -14.18
CA VAL A 408 14.49 6.61 -15.05
C VAL A 408 14.38 7.11 -16.48
N VAL A 409 15.52 7.35 -17.11
CA VAL A 409 15.63 7.82 -18.49
C VAL A 409 16.64 6.94 -19.22
N GLY A 410 16.21 6.32 -20.32
CA GLY A 410 17.02 5.41 -21.12
C GLY A 410 17.29 5.89 -22.53
N GLY A 411 16.39 6.66 -23.12
CA GLY A 411 16.41 7.03 -24.53
C GLY A 411 16.67 8.50 -24.82
N SER A 412 16.51 9.40 -23.86
CA SER A 412 16.62 10.84 -24.11
C SER A 412 17.51 11.58 -23.12
N GLY A 413 18.43 12.40 -23.63
CA GLY A 413 19.21 13.34 -22.83
C GLY A 413 18.48 14.66 -22.49
N ALA A 414 17.22 14.80 -22.85
CA ALA A 414 16.50 16.07 -22.74
C ALA A 414 16.36 16.61 -21.31
N PHE A 415 16.36 15.74 -20.30
CA PHE A 415 16.27 16.12 -18.90
C PHE A 415 17.62 16.50 -18.26
N LEU A 416 18.76 16.24 -18.93
CA LEU A 416 20.09 16.49 -18.36
C LEU A 416 20.31 17.95 -18.01
N ASP A 417 19.75 18.89 -18.80
CA ASP A 417 19.86 20.33 -18.57
C ASP A 417 19.21 20.82 -17.27
N ALA A 418 18.18 20.11 -16.80
CA ALA A 418 17.43 20.44 -15.60
C ALA A 418 17.83 19.59 -14.38
N ALA A 419 18.68 18.57 -14.57
CA ALA A 419 19.01 17.62 -13.53
C ALA A 419 19.93 18.19 -12.46
N ASP A 420 19.54 18.08 -11.20
CA ASP A 420 20.42 18.36 -10.06
C ASP A 420 21.45 17.26 -9.91
N ARG A 421 21.05 16.02 -10.18
CA ARG A 421 21.86 14.80 -10.05
C ARG A 421 21.58 13.81 -11.17
N VAL A 422 22.63 13.16 -11.62
CA VAL A 422 22.55 12.08 -12.63
C VAL A 422 23.27 10.85 -12.11
N LEU A 423 22.52 9.80 -11.84
CA LEU A 423 23.00 8.50 -11.40
C LEU A 423 23.02 7.54 -12.58
N MET A 424 24.15 6.89 -12.82
CA MET A 424 24.26 5.88 -13.88
C MET A 424 24.30 4.49 -13.28
N MET A 425 23.39 3.64 -13.74
CA MET A 425 23.43 2.21 -13.45
C MET A 425 24.31 1.49 -14.50
N ASP A 426 25.39 0.90 -14.03
CA ASP A 426 26.27 0.06 -14.85
C ASP A 426 26.45 -1.30 -14.17
N ASN A 427 25.93 -2.35 -14.79
CA ASN A 427 25.96 -3.72 -14.26
C ASN A 427 25.53 -3.77 -12.78
N TYR A 428 24.39 -3.14 -12.47
CA TYR A 428 23.79 -3.00 -11.13
C TYR A 428 24.60 -2.16 -10.13
N ARG A 429 25.68 -1.52 -10.53
CA ARG A 429 26.42 -0.55 -9.72
C ARG A 429 25.90 0.85 -9.99
N CYS A 430 25.70 1.62 -8.92
CA CYS A 430 25.24 3.01 -8.99
C CYS A 430 26.44 3.96 -8.97
N LEU A 431 26.57 4.78 -9.99
CA LEU A 431 27.66 5.75 -10.15
C LEU A 431 27.07 7.16 -10.25
N ASP A 432 27.64 8.13 -9.58
CA ASP A 432 27.33 9.55 -9.81
C ASP A 432 28.09 10.04 -11.04
N VAL A 433 27.36 10.42 -12.07
CA VAL A 433 27.90 10.97 -13.32
C VAL A 433 27.45 12.41 -13.55
N THR A 434 27.03 13.11 -12.49
CA THR A 434 26.50 14.49 -12.57
C THR A 434 27.48 15.46 -13.21
N ALA A 435 28.78 15.41 -12.83
CA ALA A 435 29.80 16.25 -13.43
C ALA A 435 29.94 15.99 -14.94
N ARG A 436 29.96 14.71 -15.33
CA ARG A 436 30.05 14.34 -16.75
C ARG A 436 28.82 14.75 -17.53
N ALA A 437 27.63 14.62 -16.94
CA ALA A 437 26.38 15.07 -17.56
C ALA A 437 26.41 16.59 -17.84
N ARG A 438 26.90 17.38 -16.89
CA ARG A 438 27.08 18.84 -17.07
C ARG A 438 28.06 19.20 -18.21
N GLU A 439 29.15 18.46 -18.36
CA GLU A 439 30.05 18.62 -19.50
C GLU A 439 29.33 18.36 -20.83
N VAL A 440 28.58 17.28 -20.94
CA VAL A 440 27.82 16.92 -22.14
C VAL A 440 26.79 18.01 -22.48
N VAL A 441 26.09 18.55 -21.47
CA VAL A 441 25.15 19.66 -21.66
C VAL A 441 25.83 20.94 -22.13
N ALA A 442 26.99 21.25 -21.56
CA ALA A 442 27.75 22.43 -21.97
C ALA A 442 28.22 22.40 -23.44
N ASP A 443 28.55 21.19 -23.93
CA ASP A 443 28.94 20.97 -25.34
C ASP A 443 27.75 21.05 -26.31
N LEU A 444 26.55 20.73 -25.85
CA LEU A 444 25.32 20.63 -26.66
C LEU A 444 24.14 21.28 -25.92
N PRO A 445 24.15 22.60 -25.70
CA PRO A 445 23.13 23.29 -24.93
C PRO A 445 21.77 23.23 -25.64
N ARG A 446 20.70 22.95 -24.85
CA ARG A 446 19.32 23.00 -25.31
C ARG A 446 18.70 24.36 -24.95
N PRO A 447 17.89 24.96 -25.85
CA PRO A 447 17.10 26.14 -25.46
C PRO A 447 16.10 25.75 -24.34
N ARG A 448 16.17 26.44 -23.21
CA ARG A 448 15.18 26.29 -22.13
C ARG A 448 13.91 27.05 -22.49
N THR A 449 12.77 26.41 -22.26
CA THR A 449 11.44 26.99 -22.52
C THR A 449 10.60 27.01 -21.26
N ASP A 450 11.23 27.10 -20.10
CA ASP A 450 10.52 27.12 -18.81
C ASP A 450 9.59 28.33 -18.74
N ALA A 451 8.29 28.09 -18.81
CA ALA A 451 7.28 29.11 -18.55
C ALA A 451 6.82 28.99 -17.08
N PRO A 452 6.67 30.11 -16.37
CA PRO A 452 6.10 30.09 -15.03
C PRO A 452 4.75 29.36 -15.04
N THR A 453 4.58 28.42 -14.13
CA THR A 453 3.35 27.62 -14.04
C THR A 453 2.92 27.57 -12.57
N SER A 454 1.64 27.84 -12.33
CA SER A 454 1.06 27.59 -11.01
C SER A 454 0.70 26.12 -10.90
N TRP A 455 1.10 25.50 -9.81
CA TRP A 455 0.75 24.12 -9.46
C TRP A 455 -0.36 24.07 -8.41
N GLU A 456 -0.87 25.22 -7.99
CA GLU A 456 -2.00 25.34 -7.09
C GLU A 456 -3.30 25.16 -7.87
N ALA A 457 -3.78 23.94 -7.98
CA ALA A 457 -5.08 23.66 -8.53
C ALA A 457 -6.18 23.98 -7.50
N ALA A 458 -7.31 24.51 -7.94
CA ALA A 458 -8.49 24.64 -7.10
C ALA A 458 -8.92 23.26 -6.58
N PRO A 459 -9.07 23.08 -5.24
CA PRO A 459 -9.39 21.78 -4.68
C PRO A 459 -10.74 21.27 -5.18
N ARG A 460 -10.77 20.06 -5.73
CA ARG A 460 -11.99 19.42 -6.20
C ARG A 460 -12.84 18.92 -5.03
N VAL A 461 -14.15 19.14 -5.09
CA VAL A 461 -15.10 18.71 -4.06
C VAL A 461 -15.94 17.57 -4.59
N PRO A 462 -15.68 16.31 -4.20
CA PRO A 462 -16.51 15.18 -4.59
C PRO A 462 -17.96 15.33 -4.12
N ALA A 463 -18.91 15.07 -5.00
CA ALA A 463 -20.32 15.01 -4.64
C ALA A 463 -20.60 13.73 -3.84
N ALA A 464 -21.57 13.80 -2.93
CA ALA A 464 -21.99 12.63 -2.17
C ALA A 464 -22.68 11.62 -3.09
N LYS A 465 -22.25 10.35 -3.00
CA LYS A 465 -22.88 9.23 -3.71
C LYS A 465 -24.07 8.69 -2.92
N ALA A 466 -25.19 8.46 -3.58
CA ALA A 466 -26.34 7.81 -2.98
C ALA A 466 -26.01 6.35 -2.61
N ARG A 467 -26.49 5.91 -1.43
CA ARG A 467 -26.41 4.51 -1.01
C ARG A 467 -27.32 3.63 -1.86
N VAL A 468 -26.87 2.42 -2.12
CA VAL A 468 -27.64 1.39 -2.82
C VAL A 468 -28.14 0.33 -1.87
N ASP A 469 -29.32 -0.28 -2.16
CA ASP A 469 -29.95 -1.26 -1.28
C ASP A 469 -29.12 -2.53 -1.05
N ARG A 470 -28.35 -2.95 -2.04
CA ARG A 470 -27.50 -4.15 -2.00
C ARG A 470 -26.09 -3.78 -2.43
N PRO A 471 -25.33 -3.16 -1.53
CA PRO A 471 -23.97 -2.73 -1.83
C PRO A 471 -23.06 -3.94 -2.08
N ARG A 472 -22.23 -3.83 -3.11
CA ARG A 472 -21.17 -4.80 -3.41
C ARG A 472 -19.84 -4.08 -3.41
N THR A 473 -18.93 -4.50 -2.55
CA THR A 473 -17.58 -3.95 -2.45
C THR A 473 -16.60 -5.10 -2.30
N LYS A 474 -15.61 -5.16 -3.16
CA LYS A 474 -14.52 -6.14 -3.09
C LYS A 474 -13.34 -5.73 -3.96
N ALA A 475 -12.17 -6.28 -3.68
CA ALA A 475 -11.05 -6.27 -4.60
C ALA A 475 -10.81 -7.64 -5.25
N SER A 476 -10.12 -7.65 -6.37
CA SER A 476 -9.58 -8.83 -7.03
C SER A 476 -8.08 -8.62 -7.24
N GLY A 477 -7.27 -9.33 -6.48
CA GLY A 477 -5.83 -9.09 -6.42
C GLY A 477 -5.52 -7.68 -5.91
N THR A 478 -4.51 -7.05 -6.49
CA THR A 478 -4.05 -5.70 -6.14
C THR A 478 -4.48 -4.62 -7.13
N SER A 479 -5.15 -4.99 -8.22
CA SER A 479 -5.35 -4.10 -9.37
C SER A 479 -6.80 -3.77 -9.72
N VAL A 480 -7.78 -4.53 -9.21
CA VAL A 480 -9.17 -4.35 -9.62
C VAL A 480 -10.08 -4.22 -8.40
N LEU A 481 -10.82 -3.12 -8.34
CA LEU A 481 -11.87 -2.90 -7.35
C LEU A 481 -13.26 -3.03 -7.98
N THR A 482 -14.21 -3.56 -7.23
CA THR A 482 -15.62 -3.58 -7.60
C THR A 482 -16.40 -2.76 -6.57
N ILE A 483 -17.10 -1.72 -7.03
CA ILE A 483 -17.98 -0.89 -6.21
C ILE A 483 -19.36 -0.91 -6.89
N ASP A 484 -20.28 -1.65 -6.33
CA ASP A 484 -21.61 -1.96 -6.88
C ASP A 484 -21.51 -2.65 -8.24
N ARG A 485 -21.84 -1.93 -9.32
CA ARG A 485 -21.75 -2.41 -10.73
C ARG A 485 -20.49 -1.90 -11.43
N SER A 486 -19.75 -1.00 -10.80
CA SER A 486 -18.57 -0.37 -11.40
C SER A 486 -17.32 -1.17 -11.07
N THR A 487 -16.47 -1.35 -12.08
CA THR A 487 -15.11 -1.87 -11.94
C THR A 487 -14.15 -0.69 -12.04
N VAL A 488 -13.21 -0.62 -11.10
CA VAL A 488 -12.15 0.39 -11.05
C VAL A 488 -10.82 -0.31 -11.21
N ASP A 489 -10.11 0.02 -12.27
CA ASP A 489 -8.73 -0.44 -12.49
C ASP A 489 -7.79 0.49 -11.73
N ILE A 490 -6.99 -0.08 -10.84
CA ILE A 490 -5.94 0.59 -10.06
C ILE A 490 -4.56 -0.02 -10.31
N SER A 491 -4.39 -0.75 -11.42
CA SER A 491 -3.12 -1.40 -11.77
C SER A 491 -1.97 -0.43 -11.97
N ASP A 492 -2.26 0.83 -12.23
CA ASP A 492 -1.28 1.92 -12.31
C ASP A 492 -0.96 2.58 -10.96
N VAL A 493 -1.66 2.23 -9.87
CA VAL A 493 -1.35 2.67 -8.50
C VAL A 493 -0.29 1.72 -7.92
N ALA A 494 0.97 1.96 -8.25
CA ALA A 494 2.08 1.03 -8.07
C ALA A 494 2.37 0.65 -6.60
N ALA A 495 1.95 1.47 -5.63
CA ALA A 495 2.18 1.21 -4.21
C ALA A 495 1.12 0.28 -3.59
N VAL A 496 0.10 -0.14 -4.33
CA VAL A 496 -0.87 -1.15 -3.87
C VAL A 496 -0.33 -2.53 -4.21
N VAL A 497 0.35 -3.16 -3.27
CA VAL A 497 1.05 -4.44 -3.47
C VAL A 497 0.47 -5.60 -2.66
N ASP A 498 -0.39 -5.32 -1.68
CA ASP A 498 -1.06 -6.33 -0.85
C ASP A 498 -2.57 -6.38 -1.19
N PRO A 499 -3.15 -7.57 -1.44
CA PRO A 499 -4.59 -7.69 -1.72
C PRO A 499 -5.48 -7.11 -0.60
N GLY A 500 -5.02 -7.16 0.65
CA GLY A 500 -5.71 -6.54 1.78
C GLY A 500 -5.72 -5.01 1.72
N GLN A 501 -4.70 -4.38 1.11
CA GLN A 501 -4.71 -2.94 0.83
C GLN A 501 -5.77 -2.61 -0.23
N ALA A 502 -5.82 -3.37 -1.34
CA ALA A 502 -6.81 -3.16 -2.38
C ALA A 502 -8.24 -3.33 -1.85
N GLU A 503 -8.48 -4.35 -1.01
CA GLU A 503 -9.78 -4.55 -0.35
C GLU A 503 -10.13 -3.36 0.56
N ALA A 504 -9.18 -2.89 1.39
CA ALA A 504 -9.37 -1.72 2.24
C ALA A 504 -9.64 -0.45 1.42
N ILE A 505 -8.93 -0.25 0.30
CA ILE A 505 -9.16 0.86 -0.62
C ILE A 505 -10.59 0.83 -1.17
N ALA A 506 -11.08 -0.32 -1.63
CA ALA A 506 -12.44 -0.43 -2.15
C ALA A 506 -13.50 0.02 -1.13
N TRP A 507 -13.35 -0.40 0.14
CA TRP A 507 -14.23 0.02 1.23
C TRP A 507 -14.05 1.49 1.61
N CYS A 508 -12.82 2.02 1.61
CA CYS A 508 -12.55 3.43 1.85
C CYS A 508 -13.17 4.31 0.77
N VAL A 509 -13.04 3.96 -0.51
CA VAL A 509 -13.68 4.69 -1.63
C VAL A 509 -15.20 4.77 -1.42
N ARG A 510 -15.84 3.65 -1.09
CA ARG A 510 -17.27 3.64 -0.76
C ARG A 510 -17.59 4.57 0.40
N GLY A 511 -16.90 4.41 1.53
CA GLY A 511 -17.17 5.18 2.74
C GLY A 511 -16.95 6.68 2.56
N VAL A 512 -15.90 7.06 1.84
CA VAL A 512 -15.63 8.46 1.54
C VAL A 512 -16.76 9.04 0.69
N LEU A 513 -17.14 8.37 -0.39
CA LEU A 513 -18.15 8.89 -1.32
C LEU A 513 -19.58 8.87 -0.76
N GLU A 514 -19.95 7.85 0.02
CA GLU A 514 -21.31 7.71 0.56
C GLU A 514 -21.55 8.43 1.89
N GLU A 515 -20.50 8.64 2.72
CA GLU A 515 -20.65 9.14 4.09
C GLU A 515 -19.89 10.45 4.37
N MET A 516 -18.86 10.77 3.61
CA MET A 516 -17.99 11.91 3.92
C MET A 516 -18.04 13.02 2.88
N ALA A 517 -18.27 12.69 1.61
CA ALA A 517 -18.25 13.62 0.48
C ALA A 517 -19.40 14.63 0.50
N GLY A 518 -19.30 15.66 -0.35
CA GLY A 518 -20.35 16.65 -0.60
C GLY A 518 -20.08 18.06 -0.07
N LYS A 519 -19.05 18.25 0.80
CA LYS A 519 -18.71 19.58 1.33
C LYS A 519 -17.21 19.85 1.38
N GLN A 520 -16.41 18.81 1.45
CA GLN A 520 -14.96 18.87 1.69
C GLN A 520 -14.22 18.54 0.40
N SER A 521 -13.07 19.18 0.21
CA SER A 521 -12.14 18.88 -0.88
C SER A 521 -11.54 17.49 -0.76
N MET A 522 -10.95 16.98 -1.83
CA MET A 522 -10.29 15.67 -1.85
C MET A 522 -9.21 15.55 -0.75
N PRO A 523 -8.28 16.52 -0.58
CA PRO A 523 -7.31 16.48 0.52
C PRO A 523 -7.95 16.43 1.91
N GLU A 524 -8.98 17.24 2.14
CA GLU A 524 -9.69 17.27 3.43
C GLU A 524 -10.40 15.94 3.73
N LEU A 525 -10.96 15.29 2.70
CA LEU A 525 -11.58 13.96 2.82
C LEU A 525 -10.53 12.91 3.19
N MET A 526 -9.35 12.95 2.56
CA MET A 526 -8.24 12.04 2.90
C MET A 526 -7.74 12.28 4.32
N ALA A 527 -7.58 13.53 4.75
CA ALA A 527 -7.21 13.87 6.11
C ALA A 527 -8.26 13.37 7.15
N LYS A 528 -9.56 13.52 6.83
CA LYS A 528 -10.65 13.03 7.68
C LYS A 528 -10.66 11.50 7.77
N LEU A 529 -10.48 10.80 6.64
CA LEU A 529 -10.33 9.35 6.61
C LEU A 529 -9.11 8.92 7.44
N GLY A 530 -7.97 9.60 7.28
CA GLY A 530 -6.74 9.33 8.03
C GLY A 530 -6.94 9.41 9.54
N ARG A 531 -7.59 10.46 10.04
CA ARG A 531 -7.95 10.60 11.46
C ARG A 531 -8.84 9.46 11.94
N ARG A 532 -9.84 9.09 11.15
CA ARG A 532 -10.74 7.97 11.49
C ARG A 532 -9.99 6.63 11.56
N LEU A 533 -9.15 6.34 10.58
CA LEU A 533 -8.32 5.14 10.59
C LEU A 533 -7.28 5.14 11.72
N ALA A 534 -6.77 6.30 12.14
CA ALA A 534 -5.85 6.41 13.26
C ALA A 534 -6.53 6.17 14.61
N SER A 535 -7.76 6.65 14.78
CA SER A 535 -8.51 6.55 16.05
C SER A 535 -9.25 5.21 16.21
N GLU A 536 -9.78 4.64 15.12
CA GLU A 536 -10.65 3.46 15.14
C GLU A 536 -9.95 2.21 14.52
N GLY A 537 -8.75 2.37 13.94
CA GLY A 537 -8.06 1.31 13.22
C GLY A 537 -8.76 0.92 11.91
N LEU A 538 -8.37 -0.21 11.34
CA LEU A 538 -8.98 -0.74 10.10
C LEU A 538 -10.44 -1.17 10.28
N ASP A 539 -10.88 -1.40 11.52
CA ASP A 539 -12.28 -1.72 11.81
C ASP A 539 -13.25 -0.56 11.50
N ALA A 540 -12.72 0.68 11.41
CA ALA A 540 -13.48 1.82 10.91
C ALA A 540 -14.07 1.59 9.52
N VAL A 541 -13.36 0.83 8.69
CA VAL A 541 -13.77 0.48 7.32
C VAL A 541 -15.07 -0.35 7.31
N CYS A 542 -15.29 -1.18 8.33
CA CYS A 542 -16.48 -2.01 8.44
C CYS A 542 -17.76 -1.21 8.63
N LYS A 543 -17.66 0.02 9.14
CA LYS A 543 -18.78 0.92 9.34
C LYS A 543 -19.28 1.57 8.04
N PHE A 544 -18.56 1.38 6.93
CA PHE A 544 -18.92 1.91 5.61
C PHE A 544 -19.99 1.06 4.89
N GLY A 545 -21.04 0.66 5.60
CA GLY A 545 -22.18 -0.06 5.03
C GLY A 545 -21.95 -1.55 4.81
N ALA A 546 -20.87 -2.12 5.36
CA ALA A 546 -20.65 -3.56 5.33
C ALA A 546 -21.69 -4.27 6.19
N ARG A 547 -22.38 -5.26 5.62
CA ARG A 547 -23.27 -6.17 6.36
C ARG A 547 -22.49 -7.30 7.05
N SER A 548 -21.29 -7.58 6.58
CA SER A 548 -20.35 -8.53 7.15
C SER A 548 -18.96 -7.90 7.14
N TYR A 549 -18.16 -8.26 8.12
CA TYR A 549 -16.77 -7.78 8.23
C TYR A 549 -15.97 -8.25 7.02
N PRO A 550 -15.25 -7.35 6.29
CA PRO A 550 -14.28 -7.77 5.30
C PRO A 550 -13.20 -8.59 6.00
N ALA A 551 -12.93 -9.80 5.52
CA ALA A 551 -12.15 -10.76 6.28
C ALA A 551 -10.73 -10.29 6.56
N PHE A 552 -10.03 -9.78 5.55
CA PHE A 552 -8.61 -9.53 5.64
C PHE A 552 -8.25 -8.19 4.98
N LEU A 553 -8.00 -7.17 5.81
CA LEU A 553 -7.60 -5.84 5.37
C LEU A 553 -6.15 -5.56 5.77
N ALA A 554 -5.45 -4.79 4.92
CA ALA A 554 -4.18 -4.15 5.25
C ALA A 554 -4.28 -2.62 5.06
N ARG A 555 -3.54 -1.85 5.85
CA ARG A 555 -3.59 -0.40 5.84
C ARG A 555 -3.10 0.16 4.50
N PRO A 556 -3.93 0.88 3.73
CA PRO A 556 -3.49 1.59 2.54
C PRO A 556 -2.92 2.96 2.93
N ARG A 557 -2.10 3.55 2.08
CA ARG A 557 -1.79 4.97 2.15
C ARG A 557 -3.01 5.78 1.70
N LEU A 558 -3.19 6.96 2.28
CA LEU A 558 -4.33 7.83 1.94
C LEU A 558 -4.26 8.34 0.50
N ILE A 559 -3.04 8.60 0.02
CA ILE A 559 -2.82 9.03 -1.36
C ILE A 559 -3.28 7.96 -2.38
N ASP A 560 -3.11 6.67 -2.06
CA ASP A 560 -3.56 5.57 -2.92
C ASP A 560 -5.10 5.42 -2.90
N VAL A 561 -5.74 5.73 -1.76
CA VAL A 561 -7.21 5.81 -1.68
C VAL A 561 -7.73 6.96 -2.55
N GLY A 562 -7.12 8.13 -2.49
CA GLY A 562 -7.45 9.28 -3.34
C GLY A 562 -7.24 8.97 -4.82
N ALA A 563 -6.13 8.30 -5.16
CA ALA A 563 -5.87 7.84 -6.52
C ALA A 563 -6.95 6.88 -7.04
N ALA A 564 -7.43 5.96 -6.19
CA ALA A 564 -8.52 5.04 -6.55
C ALA A 564 -9.87 5.78 -6.74
N ILE A 565 -10.15 6.80 -5.91
CA ILE A 565 -11.34 7.65 -6.09
C ILE A 565 -11.28 8.35 -7.45
N ASN A 566 -10.13 8.88 -7.84
CA ASN A 566 -9.93 9.56 -9.13
C ASN A 566 -10.16 8.63 -10.34
N ARG A 567 -9.99 7.32 -10.18
CA ARG A 567 -10.23 6.31 -11.23
C ARG A 567 -11.67 5.77 -11.25
N TYR A 568 -12.46 6.10 -10.23
CA TYR A 568 -13.83 5.64 -10.14
C TYR A 568 -14.73 6.40 -11.14
N ARG A 569 -15.22 5.72 -12.17
CA ARG A 569 -16.07 6.31 -13.24
C ARG A 569 -17.36 6.96 -12.74
N GLY A 570 -17.81 6.58 -11.55
CA GLY A 570 -18.97 7.18 -10.88
C GLY A 570 -18.63 8.41 -10.04
N LEU A 571 -17.39 8.91 -10.06
CA LEU A 571 -17.02 10.15 -9.39
C LEU A 571 -17.72 11.32 -10.08
N SER A 572 -18.40 12.13 -9.29
CA SER A 572 -18.96 13.43 -9.70
C SER A 572 -18.47 14.50 -8.73
N LEU A 573 -18.34 15.71 -9.21
CA LEU A 573 -17.92 16.86 -8.42
C LEU A 573 -19.13 17.79 -8.18
N ARG A 574 -19.06 18.56 -7.09
CA ARG A 574 -19.97 19.68 -6.90
C ARG A 574 -19.55 20.83 -7.83
N GLU A 575 -20.53 21.44 -8.48
CA GLU A 575 -20.28 22.69 -9.18
C GLU A 575 -19.77 23.74 -8.17
N PRO A 576 -18.77 24.55 -8.53
CA PRO A 576 -18.40 25.71 -7.74
C PRO A 576 -19.68 26.52 -7.53
N ARG A 577 -20.01 26.87 -6.29
CA ARG A 577 -21.10 27.82 -6.04
C ARG A 577 -20.70 29.12 -6.76
N GLY A 578 -21.36 29.43 -7.86
CA GLY A 578 -21.26 30.74 -8.46
C GLY A 578 -21.48 31.76 -7.35
N GLU A 579 -20.59 32.74 -7.24
CA GLU A 579 -20.85 33.93 -6.45
C GLU A 579 -22.19 34.49 -6.97
N VAL A 580 -23.20 34.40 -6.12
CA VAL A 580 -24.45 35.13 -6.37
C VAL A 580 -24.02 36.58 -6.36
N SER A 581 -23.89 37.19 -7.55
CA SER A 581 -23.77 38.63 -7.67
C SER A 581 -25.04 39.19 -7.07
N GLU A 582 -24.97 39.68 -5.83
CA GLU A 582 -25.98 40.59 -5.32
C GLU A 582 -25.97 41.81 -6.23
N SER A 583 -26.95 41.86 -7.10
CA SER A 583 -27.32 43.05 -7.86
C SER A 583 -28.37 43.86 -7.09
#